data_7bf04f3d6a063ea50dd3177e60e70a69
#
_entry.id   7bf04f3d6a063ea50dd3177e60e70a69
#
_cell.length_a   1.000
_cell.length_b   1.000
_cell.length_c   1.000
_cell.angle_alpha   90.00
_cell.angle_beta   90.00
_cell.angle_gamma   90.00
#
_symmetry.space_group_name_H-M   'P 1'
#
loop_
_entity.id
_entity.type
_entity.pdbx_description
1 polymer ?
#
loop_
_entity_poly.entity_id
_entity_poly.type
_entity_poly.pdbx_seq_one_letter_code
_entity_poly.pdbx_strand_id
1 'polypeptide(L)'
;SYICSRIVNKKYLGQPYMESLREIFRIGKGPSSSHTMGPQRAAIIFAERHPEAARFEVTLYGSLAATGKGHMTDKAIIDVLKQIAPVEIVWEPSVFLPYHPNGMLFRAYNNSQDLLDEWTVYSVGGGALSEGKATDDYFHKESVYDLHTLKDIQTWCEHHGRGYWEYVKHCEGDDLWDYLREVWKTMQAAV
;
A
#
# COMPACT_ATOMS: atom_id res chain seq x y z
N SER A 1 16.14 17.45 20.63
CA SER A 1 16.18 15.98 20.65
C SER A 1 14.95 15.46 21.39
N TYR A 2 13.92 15.02 20.62
CA TYR A 2 12.80 14.27 21.19
C TYR A 2 12.96 12.82 20.75
N ILE A 3 13.47 11.98 21.67
CA ILE A 3 13.39 10.53 21.56
C ILE A 3 11.98 10.15 22.00
N CYS A 4 11.10 9.86 21.05
CA CYS A 4 9.83 9.23 21.34
C CYS A 4 10.08 7.72 21.50
N SER A 5 10.31 7.27 22.74
CA SER A 5 10.34 5.86 23.08
C SER A 5 8.91 5.31 22.97
N ARG A 6 8.56 4.72 21.80
CA ARG A 6 7.35 3.91 21.67
C ARG A 6 7.54 2.63 22.48
N ILE A 7 6.84 2.54 23.59
CA ILE A 7 6.64 1.28 24.33
C ILE A 7 5.83 0.37 23.39
N VAL A 8 6.51 -0.57 22.75
CA VAL A 8 5.86 -1.67 22.04
C VAL A 8 5.10 -2.48 23.08
N ASN A 9 3.79 -2.37 23.07
CA ASN A 9 2.92 -3.05 24.02
C ASN A 9 2.95 -4.55 23.67
N LYS A 10 3.71 -5.34 24.44
CA LYS A 10 3.90 -6.80 24.30
C LYS A 10 2.60 -7.63 24.34
N LYS A 11 1.43 -6.97 24.46
CA LYS A 11 0.11 -7.59 24.67
C LYS A 11 -0.51 -8.18 23.37
N TYR A 12 0.08 -7.93 22.19
CA TYR A 12 -0.51 -8.29 20.90
C TYR A 12 0.26 -9.34 20.10
N LEU A 13 1.26 -9.99 20.68
CA LEU A 13 1.94 -11.12 20.05
C LEU A 13 0.98 -12.32 19.95
N GLY A 14 0.37 -12.52 18.77
CA GLY A 14 -0.50 -13.66 18.46
C GLY A 14 -1.99 -13.36 18.32
N GLN A 15 -2.43 -12.11 18.46
CA GLN A 15 -3.81 -11.73 18.18
C GLN A 15 -4.00 -11.43 16.68
N PRO A 16 -5.12 -11.84 16.05
CA PRO A 16 -5.39 -11.50 14.66
C PRO A 16 -5.50 -9.97 14.53
N TYR A 17 -4.74 -9.43 13.60
CA TYR A 17 -4.72 -8.03 13.26
C TYR A 17 -5.97 -7.69 12.42
N MET A 18 -6.70 -6.62 12.77
CA MET A 18 -7.91 -6.19 12.06
C MET A 18 -7.72 -4.81 11.44
N GLU A 19 -7.63 -4.82 10.11
CA GLU A 19 -7.44 -3.63 9.28
C GLU A 19 -8.71 -2.78 9.19
N SER A 20 -8.54 -1.48 8.88
CA SER A 20 -9.63 -0.61 8.50
C SER A 20 -10.39 -1.14 7.28
N LEU A 21 -11.70 -0.90 7.22
CA LEU A 21 -12.51 -1.15 6.02
C LEU A 21 -11.99 -0.40 4.78
N ARG A 22 -11.24 0.68 4.94
CA ARG A 22 -10.57 1.41 3.85
C ARG A 22 -9.54 0.55 3.13
N GLU A 23 -8.93 -0.40 3.82
CA GLU A 23 -7.96 -1.32 3.24
C GLU A 23 -8.63 -2.39 2.35
N ILE A 24 -9.93 -2.69 2.58
CA ILE A 24 -10.74 -3.60 1.76
C ILE A 24 -11.18 -2.90 0.47
N PHE A 25 -11.62 -1.65 0.58
CA PHE A 25 -12.21 -0.86 -0.51
C PHE A 25 -11.24 0.23 -0.98
N ARG A 26 -10.13 -0.15 -1.61
CA ARG A 26 -9.18 0.82 -2.16
C ARG A 26 -9.66 1.37 -3.50
N ILE A 27 -9.72 2.70 -3.60
CA ILE A 27 -10.00 3.41 -4.85
C ILE A 27 -8.68 3.56 -5.62
N GLY A 28 -8.68 3.21 -6.90
CA GLY A 28 -7.53 3.38 -7.77
C GLY A 28 -7.85 3.13 -9.23
N LYS A 29 -6.94 3.53 -10.13
CA LYS A 29 -7.06 3.26 -11.57
C LYS A 29 -6.64 1.82 -11.85
N GLY A 30 -7.53 1.10 -12.61
CA GLY A 30 -7.21 -0.24 -13.12
C GLY A 30 -6.27 -0.19 -14.34
N PRO A 31 -6.08 -1.35 -15.03
CA PRO A 31 -6.95 -2.53 -14.97
C PRO A 31 -6.62 -3.57 -13.87
N SER A 32 -5.54 -3.42 -13.10
CA SER A 32 -5.11 -4.44 -12.14
C SER A 32 -4.73 -3.85 -10.79
N SER A 33 -5.17 -4.46 -9.68
CA SER A 33 -4.74 -4.04 -8.35
C SER A 33 -3.26 -4.34 -8.09
N SER A 34 -2.76 -5.49 -8.50
CA SER A 34 -1.36 -5.89 -8.27
C SER A 34 -0.39 -5.36 -9.32
N HIS A 35 -0.82 -5.16 -10.58
CA HIS A 35 0.05 -4.73 -11.67
C HIS A 35 -0.08 -3.25 -12.04
N THR A 36 -1.09 -2.56 -11.52
CA THR A 36 -1.29 -1.12 -11.77
C THR A 36 -1.31 -0.33 -10.47
N MET A 37 -2.25 -0.62 -9.55
CA MET A 37 -2.43 0.16 -8.31
C MET A 37 -1.25 -0.01 -7.35
N GLY A 38 -0.75 -1.24 -7.15
CA GLY A 38 0.41 -1.50 -6.30
C GLY A 38 1.67 -0.75 -6.78
N PRO A 39 2.09 -0.92 -8.05
CA PRO A 39 3.19 -0.15 -8.62
C PRO A 39 3.01 1.37 -8.58
N GLN A 40 1.81 1.88 -8.84
CA GLN A 40 1.52 3.31 -8.71
C GLN A 40 1.72 3.80 -7.28
N ARG A 41 1.21 3.06 -6.29
CA ARG A 41 1.37 3.39 -4.87
C ARG A 41 2.85 3.38 -4.46
N ALA A 42 3.63 2.40 -4.93
CA ALA A 42 5.08 2.37 -4.69
C ALA A 42 5.77 3.60 -5.28
N ALA A 43 5.41 3.99 -6.50
CA ALA A 43 5.95 5.18 -7.14
C ALA A 43 5.61 6.46 -6.38
N ILE A 44 4.39 6.60 -5.84
CA ILE A 44 3.99 7.75 -5.02
C ILE A 44 4.86 7.84 -3.75
N ILE A 45 5.00 6.73 -3.03
CA ILE A 45 5.81 6.68 -1.80
C ILE A 45 7.27 7.04 -2.09
N PHE A 46 7.82 6.54 -3.20
CA PHE A 46 9.21 6.81 -3.56
C PHE A 46 9.42 8.25 -4.05
N ALA A 47 8.45 8.80 -4.78
CA ALA A 47 8.42 10.21 -5.19
C ALA A 47 8.43 11.17 -4.00
N GLU A 48 7.61 10.89 -2.98
CA GLU A 48 7.53 11.71 -1.76
C GLU A 48 8.82 11.71 -0.95
N ARG A 49 9.61 10.61 -1.03
CA ARG A 49 10.91 10.52 -0.35
C ARG A 49 12.01 11.27 -1.06
N HIS A 50 11.91 11.42 -2.38
CA HIS A 50 12.98 11.95 -3.24
C HIS A 50 12.50 13.05 -4.16
N PRO A 51 11.94 14.15 -3.61
CA PRO A 51 11.50 15.30 -4.42
C PRO A 51 12.68 16.02 -5.11
N GLU A 52 13.92 15.78 -4.64
CA GLU A 52 15.16 16.34 -5.16
C GLU A 52 15.82 15.49 -6.25
N ALA A 53 15.28 14.33 -6.56
CA ALA A 53 15.88 13.43 -7.54
C ALA A 53 15.96 14.07 -8.94
N ALA A 54 17.07 13.85 -9.63
CA ALA A 54 17.29 14.30 -11.00
C ALA A 54 16.95 13.23 -12.03
N ARG A 55 16.92 11.96 -11.63
CA ARG A 55 16.54 10.81 -12.46
C ARG A 55 16.03 9.66 -11.59
N PHE A 56 15.06 8.94 -12.12
CA PHE A 56 14.61 7.68 -11.55
C PHE A 56 14.88 6.51 -12.48
N GLU A 57 15.17 5.35 -11.91
CA GLU A 57 15.22 4.07 -12.58
C GLU A 57 14.35 3.08 -11.81
N VAL A 58 13.50 2.34 -12.52
CA VAL A 58 12.65 1.33 -11.89
C VAL A 58 12.79 0.02 -12.63
N THR A 59 13.33 -0.98 -11.95
CA THR A 59 13.42 -2.35 -12.48
C THR A 59 12.19 -3.14 -12.05
N LEU A 60 11.49 -3.70 -13.03
CA LEU A 60 10.36 -4.60 -12.83
C LEU A 60 10.82 -6.03 -13.00
N TYR A 61 10.41 -6.92 -12.08
CA TYR A 61 10.82 -8.32 -12.05
C TYR A 61 9.66 -9.28 -12.29
N GLY A 62 9.96 -10.47 -12.75
CA GLY A 62 9.07 -11.61 -12.84
C GLY A 62 7.72 -11.29 -13.50
N SER A 63 6.62 -11.50 -12.80
CA SER A 63 5.27 -11.32 -13.33
C SER A 63 4.97 -9.87 -13.73
N LEU A 64 5.47 -8.87 -12.97
CA LEU A 64 5.31 -7.46 -13.32
C LEU A 64 6.00 -7.11 -14.63
N ALA A 65 7.17 -7.66 -14.89
CA ALA A 65 7.88 -7.45 -16.15
C ALA A 65 7.24 -8.22 -17.30
N ALA A 66 6.84 -9.46 -17.07
CA ALA A 66 6.30 -10.35 -18.13
C ALA A 66 4.94 -9.84 -18.68
N THR A 67 4.09 -9.29 -17.83
CA THR A 67 2.72 -8.88 -18.19
C THR A 67 2.45 -7.39 -18.04
N GLY A 68 3.41 -6.63 -17.52
CA GLY A 68 3.26 -5.25 -17.09
C GLY A 68 2.85 -4.29 -18.20
N LYS A 69 3.33 -4.48 -19.44
CA LYS A 69 2.91 -3.66 -20.58
C LYS A 69 1.40 -3.76 -20.84
N GLY A 70 0.85 -4.96 -20.77
CA GLY A 70 -0.59 -5.19 -20.93
C GLY A 70 -1.43 -4.61 -19.80
N HIS A 71 -0.87 -4.51 -18.60
CA HIS A 71 -1.51 -3.96 -17.41
C HIS A 71 -1.15 -2.49 -17.14
N MET A 72 -0.43 -1.83 -18.07
CA MET A 72 0.02 -0.44 -17.94
C MET A 72 0.85 -0.16 -16.67
N THR A 73 1.63 -1.14 -16.21
CA THR A 73 2.47 -1.02 -15.02
C THR A 73 3.49 0.11 -15.15
N ASP A 74 4.16 0.18 -16.31
CA ASP A 74 5.10 1.25 -16.67
C ASP A 74 4.42 2.62 -16.66
N LYS A 75 3.26 2.75 -17.29
CA LYS A 75 2.51 4.01 -17.31
C LYS A 75 2.12 4.46 -15.91
N ALA A 76 1.66 3.54 -15.06
CA ALA A 76 1.28 3.83 -13.69
C ALA A 76 2.45 4.39 -12.85
N ILE A 77 3.66 3.89 -13.06
CA ILE A 77 4.89 4.36 -12.40
C ILE A 77 5.37 5.68 -13.02
N ILE A 78 5.48 5.72 -14.35
CA ILE A 78 5.98 6.90 -15.08
C ILE A 78 5.10 8.12 -14.82
N ASP A 79 3.77 7.97 -14.82
CA ASP A 79 2.83 9.09 -14.62
C ASP A 79 2.99 9.78 -13.25
N VAL A 80 3.52 9.07 -12.26
CA VAL A 80 3.86 9.62 -10.95
C VAL A 80 5.24 10.27 -10.98
N LEU A 81 6.28 9.49 -11.26
CA LEU A 81 7.66 9.90 -11.10
C LEU A 81 8.10 10.99 -12.09
N LYS A 82 7.55 10.99 -13.31
CA LYS A 82 7.86 12.01 -14.34
C LYS A 82 7.51 13.44 -13.92
N GLN A 83 6.68 13.60 -12.90
CA GLN A 83 6.35 14.92 -12.36
C GLN A 83 7.53 15.56 -11.61
N ILE A 84 8.50 14.74 -11.20
CA ILE A 84 9.72 15.18 -10.50
C ILE A 84 10.90 15.14 -11.46
N ALA A 85 11.16 13.99 -12.10
CA ALA A 85 12.35 13.78 -12.92
C ALA A 85 12.10 12.72 -14.02
N PRO A 86 12.97 12.62 -15.05
CA PRO A 86 12.93 11.55 -16.04
C PRO A 86 12.99 10.17 -15.40
N VAL A 87 12.24 9.21 -15.99
CA VAL A 87 12.07 7.84 -15.49
C VAL A 87 12.50 6.84 -16.55
N GLU A 88 13.34 5.91 -16.17
CA GLU A 88 13.71 4.76 -16.98
C GLU A 88 13.08 3.49 -16.38
N ILE A 89 12.46 2.64 -17.22
CA ILE A 89 11.90 1.35 -16.81
C ILE A 89 12.77 0.23 -17.40
N VAL A 90 13.32 -0.58 -16.51
CA VAL A 90 14.08 -1.78 -16.84
C VAL A 90 13.17 -3.01 -16.65
N TRP A 91 13.19 -3.91 -17.64
CA TRP A 91 12.31 -5.08 -17.66
C TRP A 91 13.11 -6.36 -17.50
N GLU A 92 12.89 -7.08 -16.39
CA GLU A 92 13.57 -8.34 -16.04
C GLU A 92 12.56 -9.49 -15.85
N PRO A 93 11.88 -9.94 -16.92
CA PRO A 93 10.80 -10.94 -16.82
C PRO A 93 11.29 -12.34 -16.38
N SER A 94 12.57 -12.63 -16.58
CA SER A 94 13.17 -13.92 -16.22
C SER A 94 13.76 -13.96 -14.82
N VAL A 95 13.82 -12.80 -14.14
CA VAL A 95 14.37 -12.68 -12.79
C VAL A 95 13.23 -12.67 -11.78
N PHE A 96 13.24 -13.64 -10.87
CA PHE A 96 12.26 -13.72 -9.78
C PHE A 96 12.96 -13.45 -8.46
N LEU A 97 12.52 -12.40 -7.76
CA LEU A 97 13.02 -12.11 -6.43
C LEU A 97 12.47 -13.13 -5.42
N PRO A 98 13.22 -13.48 -4.36
CA PRO A 98 12.90 -14.61 -3.49
C PRO A 98 11.55 -14.52 -2.76
N TYR A 99 11.09 -13.31 -2.45
CA TYR A 99 9.92 -13.11 -1.61
C TYR A 99 8.58 -13.21 -2.36
N HIS A 100 8.49 -12.56 -3.54
CA HIS A 100 7.24 -12.53 -4.32
C HIS A 100 7.52 -12.28 -5.81
N PRO A 101 6.73 -12.87 -6.75
CA PRO A 101 6.96 -12.71 -8.19
C PRO A 101 6.70 -11.29 -8.73
N ASN A 102 6.02 -10.43 -7.96
CA ASN A 102 5.73 -9.04 -8.34
C ASN A 102 6.72 -8.09 -7.67
N GLY A 103 8.01 -8.27 -7.90
CA GLY A 103 9.07 -7.43 -7.37
C GLY A 103 9.32 -6.17 -8.19
N MET A 104 9.69 -5.10 -7.51
CA MET A 104 10.12 -3.83 -8.08
C MET A 104 11.34 -3.32 -7.32
N LEU A 105 12.27 -2.71 -8.05
CA LEU A 105 13.42 -2.01 -7.49
C LEU A 105 13.41 -0.58 -7.99
N PHE A 106 13.24 0.36 -7.08
CA PHE A 106 13.28 1.79 -7.35
C PHE A 106 14.65 2.34 -7.01
N ARG A 107 15.20 3.22 -7.86
CA ARG A 107 16.43 3.96 -7.65
C ARG A 107 16.24 5.43 -7.96
N ALA A 108 16.77 6.28 -7.11
CA ALA A 108 16.82 7.73 -7.30
C ALA A 108 18.27 8.21 -7.43
N TYR A 109 18.53 9.11 -8.36
CA TYR A 109 19.87 9.66 -8.64
C TYR A 109 19.86 11.18 -8.59
N ASN A 110 20.98 11.77 -8.15
CA ASN A 110 21.19 13.21 -8.19
C ASN A 110 21.67 13.70 -9.57
N ASN A 111 21.93 15.01 -9.70
CA ASN A 111 22.44 15.62 -10.95
C ASN A 111 23.82 15.11 -11.36
N SER A 112 24.64 14.64 -10.42
CA SER A 112 25.94 14.04 -10.67
C SER A 112 25.88 12.55 -11.02
N GLN A 113 24.68 11.98 -11.14
CA GLN A 113 24.42 10.56 -11.36
C GLN A 113 24.81 9.65 -10.18
N ASP A 114 24.99 10.22 -8.98
CA ASP A 114 25.19 9.41 -7.78
C ASP A 114 23.85 8.86 -7.31
N LEU A 115 23.87 7.62 -6.82
CA LEU A 115 22.70 6.97 -6.23
C LEU A 115 22.34 7.64 -4.89
N LEU A 116 21.12 8.17 -4.81
CA LEU A 116 20.57 8.76 -3.58
C LEU A 116 19.95 7.68 -2.69
N ASP A 117 19.13 6.81 -3.28
CA ASP A 117 18.45 5.74 -2.57
C ASP A 117 18.10 4.57 -3.50
N GLU A 118 17.97 3.40 -2.91
CA GLU A 118 17.53 2.17 -3.54
C GLU A 118 16.48 1.48 -2.66
N TRP A 119 15.32 1.16 -3.25
CA TRP A 119 14.22 0.55 -2.52
C TRP A 119 13.61 -0.63 -3.28
N THR A 120 13.71 -1.82 -2.67
CA THR A 120 13.04 -3.03 -3.15
C THR A 120 11.69 -3.20 -2.48
N VAL A 121 10.64 -3.38 -3.28
CA VAL A 121 9.26 -3.51 -2.81
C VAL A 121 8.48 -4.47 -3.68
N TYR A 122 7.49 -5.14 -3.11
CA TYR A 122 6.65 -6.14 -3.76
C TYR A 122 5.19 -5.74 -3.74
N SER A 123 4.50 -5.96 -4.86
CA SER A 123 3.04 -5.81 -4.93
C SER A 123 2.38 -7.15 -4.60
N VAL A 124 1.82 -7.25 -3.40
CA VAL A 124 1.33 -8.53 -2.83
C VAL A 124 -0.18 -8.75 -3.02
N GLY A 125 -0.82 -7.94 -3.83
CA GLY A 125 -2.25 -8.05 -4.16
C GLY A 125 -3.11 -6.99 -3.49
N GLY A 126 -4.32 -6.72 -4.04
CA GLY A 126 -5.24 -5.70 -3.54
C GLY A 126 -4.66 -4.27 -3.50
N GLY A 127 -3.58 -3.97 -4.25
CA GLY A 127 -2.83 -2.71 -4.14
C GLY A 127 -1.95 -2.62 -2.89
N ALA A 128 -1.78 -3.71 -2.12
CA ALA A 128 -0.88 -3.77 -0.99
C ALA A 128 0.57 -3.93 -1.43
N LEU A 129 1.47 -3.38 -0.61
CA LEU A 129 2.92 -3.45 -0.80
C LEU A 129 3.56 -4.16 0.39
N SER A 130 4.73 -4.78 0.17
CA SER A 130 5.56 -5.41 1.20
C SER A 130 7.04 -5.25 0.84
N GLU A 131 7.93 -5.10 1.82
CA GLU A 131 9.37 -5.09 1.61
C GLU A 131 10.01 -6.49 1.71
N GLY A 132 9.22 -7.50 2.00
CA GLY A 132 9.70 -8.88 2.13
C GLY A 132 10.48 -9.17 3.41
N LYS A 133 10.34 -8.33 4.43
CA LYS A 133 10.93 -8.54 5.75
C LYS A 133 9.90 -9.23 6.67
N ALA A 134 10.37 -10.11 7.56
CA ALA A 134 9.52 -10.78 8.56
C ALA A 134 8.85 -9.76 9.54
N THR A 135 9.36 -8.55 9.57
CA THR A 135 8.83 -7.39 10.29
C THR A 135 8.49 -6.31 9.28
N ASP A 136 7.57 -6.59 8.34
CA ASP A 136 7.09 -5.58 7.40
C ASP A 136 6.21 -4.54 8.11
N ASP A 137 6.85 -3.81 9.02
CA ASP A 137 6.31 -2.64 9.70
C ASP A 137 6.23 -1.39 8.78
N TYR A 138 6.51 -1.55 7.47
CA TYR A 138 6.55 -0.41 6.56
C TYR A 138 5.18 0.27 6.42
N PHE A 139 4.16 -0.49 6.61
CA PHE A 139 2.81 -0.03 6.87
C PHE A 139 2.48 -0.50 8.28
N HIS A 140 2.83 0.30 9.30
CA HIS A 140 2.33 0.09 10.65
C HIS A 140 0.83 -0.08 10.55
N LYS A 141 0.45 -1.33 10.44
CA LYS A 141 -0.94 -1.72 10.46
C LYS A 141 -1.35 -1.60 11.90
N GLU A 142 -1.83 -0.44 12.29
CA GLU A 142 -2.51 -0.31 13.58
C GLU A 142 -3.82 -1.09 13.48
N SER A 143 -4.05 -2.01 14.41
CA SER A 143 -5.36 -2.65 14.51
C SER A 143 -6.37 -1.57 14.83
N VAL A 144 -7.30 -1.33 13.90
CA VAL A 144 -8.35 -0.32 14.06
C VAL A 144 -9.42 -0.83 15.03
N TYR A 145 -9.62 -2.15 15.06
CA TYR A 145 -10.61 -2.80 15.90
C TYR A 145 -9.92 -3.47 17.10
N ASP A 146 -10.45 -3.23 18.29
CA ASP A 146 -9.96 -3.80 19.55
C ASP A 146 -10.56 -5.18 19.88
N LEU A 147 -11.72 -5.50 19.29
CA LEU A 147 -12.39 -6.80 19.44
C LEU A 147 -12.13 -7.66 18.21
N HIS A 148 -11.75 -8.92 18.44
CA HIS A 148 -11.28 -9.83 17.39
C HIS A 148 -12.23 -10.98 17.07
N THR A 149 -13.31 -11.16 17.83
CA THR A 149 -14.33 -12.19 17.56
C THR A 149 -15.70 -11.58 17.39
N LEU A 150 -16.52 -12.20 16.54
CA LEU A 150 -17.91 -11.78 16.37
C LEU A 150 -18.68 -11.80 17.69
N LYS A 151 -18.38 -12.76 18.57
CA LYS A 151 -19.00 -12.88 19.90
C LYS A 151 -18.70 -11.67 20.77
N ASP A 152 -17.45 -11.20 20.77
CA ASP A 152 -17.05 -10.02 21.56
C ASP A 152 -17.71 -8.76 21.03
N ILE A 153 -17.79 -8.60 19.71
CA ILE A 153 -18.48 -7.49 19.05
C ILE A 153 -19.99 -7.53 19.38
N GLN A 154 -20.60 -8.71 19.32
CA GLN A 154 -22.02 -8.88 19.70
C GLN A 154 -22.26 -8.50 21.15
N THR A 155 -21.42 -8.96 22.08
CA THR A 155 -21.50 -8.61 23.50
C THR A 155 -21.36 -7.09 23.70
N TRP A 156 -20.45 -6.45 22.97
CA TRP A 156 -20.30 -5.00 23.00
C TRP A 156 -21.57 -4.30 22.53
N CYS A 157 -22.14 -4.74 21.40
CA CYS A 157 -23.39 -4.20 20.85
C CYS A 157 -24.56 -4.31 21.85
N GLU A 158 -24.75 -5.49 22.44
CA GLU A 158 -25.81 -5.75 23.42
C GLU A 158 -25.62 -4.88 24.68
N HIS A 159 -24.41 -4.77 25.18
CA HIS A 159 -24.11 -3.98 26.39
C HIS A 159 -24.33 -2.47 26.18
N HIS A 160 -24.09 -1.98 24.97
CA HIS A 160 -24.24 -0.54 24.64
C HIS A 160 -25.61 -0.21 24.00
N GLY A 161 -26.47 -1.19 23.73
CA GLY A 161 -27.72 -1.02 23.02
C GLY A 161 -27.52 -0.50 21.58
N ARG A 162 -26.45 -0.94 20.92
CA ARG A 162 -26.01 -0.46 19.59
C ARG A 162 -25.92 -1.58 18.57
N GLY A 163 -25.98 -1.20 17.27
CA GLY A 163 -25.76 -2.14 16.17
C GLY A 163 -24.30 -2.29 15.77
N TYR A 164 -23.99 -3.29 14.92
CA TYR A 164 -22.63 -3.54 14.41
C TYR A 164 -22.04 -2.34 13.67
N TRP A 165 -22.83 -1.62 12.90
CA TRP A 165 -22.38 -0.41 12.18
C TRP A 165 -21.96 0.72 13.13
N GLU A 166 -22.54 0.78 14.34
CA GLU A 166 -22.17 1.76 15.36
C GLU A 166 -20.86 1.38 16.05
N TYR A 167 -20.58 0.07 16.19
CA TYR A 167 -19.28 -0.41 16.60
C TYR A 167 -18.20 -0.05 15.57
N VAL A 168 -18.48 -0.29 14.27
CA VAL A 168 -17.58 0.12 13.19
C VAL A 168 -17.32 1.63 13.25
N LYS A 169 -18.36 2.45 13.39
CA LYS A 169 -18.24 3.89 13.53
C LYS A 169 -17.40 4.30 14.75
N HIS A 170 -17.53 3.59 15.85
CA HIS A 170 -16.76 3.83 17.07
C HIS A 170 -15.27 3.60 16.85
N CYS A 171 -14.89 2.55 16.10
CA CYS A 171 -13.50 2.20 15.82
C CYS A 171 -12.86 3.04 14.70
N GLU A 172 -13.59 3.31 13.63
CA GLU A 172 -13.08 3.94 12.39
C GLU A 172 -13.24 5.47 12.36
N GLY A 173 -14.14 6.01 13.16
CA GLY A 173 -14.51 7.44 13.11
C GLY A 173 -15.59 7.77 12.08
N ASP A 174 -16.02 9.04 12.09
CA ASP A 174 -17.14 9.51 11.26
C ASP A 174 -16.79 9.64 9.77
N ASP A 175 -15.54 9.93 9.45
CA ASP A 175 -15.02 10.12 8.09
C ASP A 175 -14.99 8.83 7.25
N LEU A 176 -15.11 7.64 7.87
CA LEU A 176 -15.29 6.40 7.14
C LEU A 176 -16.51 6.43 6.21
N TRP A 177 -17.62 7.03 6.65
CA TRP A 177 -18.85 7.08 5.85
C TRP A 177 -18.70 7.95 4.60
N ASP A 178 -17.92 9.03 4.68
CA ASP A 178 -17.61 9.86 3.53
C ASP A 178 -16.75 9.09 2.53
N TYR A 179 -15.75 8.34 3.01
CA TYR A 179 -14.95 7.44 2.20
C TYR A 179 -15.79 6.36 1.51
N LEU A 180 -16.67 5.68 2.24
CA LEU A 180 -17.54 4.64 1.67
C LEU A 180 -18.52 5.19 0.63
N ARG A 181 -19.01 6.45 0.80
CA ARG A 181 -19.79 7.12 -0.25
C ARG A 181 -18.98 7.41 -1.49
N GLU A 182 -17.71 7.76 -1.35
CA GLU A 182 -16.79 7.94 -2.48
C GLU A 182 -16.52 6.60 -3.19
N VAL A 183 -16.27 5.54 -2.44
CA VAL A 183 -16.17 4.18 -2.99
C VAL A 183 -17.40 3.84 -3.81
N TRP A 184 -18.60 4.05 -3.25
CA TRP A 184 -19.86 3.75 -3.94
C TRP A 184 -20.02 4.57 -5.23
N LYS A 185 -19.75 5.87 -5.21
CA LYS A 185 -19.77 6.73 -6.40
C LYS A 185 -18.78 6.24 -7.47
N THR A 186 -17.58 5.85 -7.04
CA THR A 186 -16.55 5.34 -7.95
C THR A 186 -16.99 4.02 -8.59
N MET A 187 -17.61 3.12 -7.82
CA MET A 187 -18.16 1.87 -8.34
C MET A 187 -19.27 2.11 -9.35
N GLN A 188 -20.18 3.04 -9.07
CA GLN A 188 -21.26 3.40 -10.01
C GLN A 188 -20.72 4.03 -11.31
N ALA A 189 -19.66 4.82 -11.21
CA ALA A 189 -19.04 5.46 -12.40
C ALA A 189 -18.23 4.48 -13.27
N ALA A 190 -17.91 3.30 -12.75
CA ALA A 190 -17.17 2.26 -13.47
C ALA A 190 -18.06 1.32 -14.28
N VAL A 191 -19.38 1.38 -14.13
CA VAL A 191 -20.40 0.60 -14.83
C VAL A 191 -21.00 1.41 -15.98
#